data_533ced3d9ebca8f4eff15a6b2f068ecc
#
_entry.id   533ced3d9ebca8f4eff15a6b2f068ecc
#
_cell.length_a   1.000
_cell.length_b   1.000
_cell.length_c   1.000
_cell.angle_alpha   90.00
_cell.angle_beta   90.00
_cell.angle_gamma   90.00
#
_symmetry.space_group_name_H-M   'P 1'
#
loop_
_entity.id
_entity.type
_entity.pdbx_description
1 polymer ?
#
loop_
_entity_poly.entity_id
_entity_poly.type
_entity_poly.pdbx_seq_one_letter_code
_entity_poly.pdbx_strand_id
1 'polypeptide(L)'
;MPIELILRWQGRPTGCGRAEILDQLSVLTPTYRLTPGPRQAWDATYLDTVDWRLRKRGLVLRHLAGSLVLDGEGGPWRTELPGEPQWPALAGALAPGEVRDQVERAMWVRAIAPKLRSSEVSREVTVLDAEGCAVAEVEWAESAGVEPVQTAPLTRVTVRAPRKRDAERIARILLAGDQFQSGEGTVYDALLTASGLPERRTRPAITADMPADAAIATALLGFADAIEANVAGTVEDVDTEFLHELRVAVRRTRSLLKIAGDMLPGAPPKGFKWVGALTTPTRDLDVYLLRFDELARRSTVGELGDLEPFRQHLRWERARERRALVRGLQSKKFRKLLDGWSAALREVAGGSGVTAAELAGERLHLVADDVLRHAAAITPASTAEDVHTLRKRCKELRYSLEVFRPLCAPEPYRKVVKNLKRLQDVLGAFQDGEVQSAHLRLYAERMLRRGDPPAATLLAMGELLARFVEQQQHARHSLGSALDKFLGAGTREQLAALLPAAQWAS
;
A
#
# COMPACT_ATOMS: atom_id res chain seq x y z
N MET A 1 -19.84 -10.76 -25.46
CA MET A 1 -18.87 -11.67 -24.78
C MET A 1 -19.61 -12.94 -24.39
N PRO A 2 -19.01 -14.13 -24.48
CA PRO A 2 -19.60 -15.34 -23.94
C PRO A 2 -19.83 -15.18 -22.44
N ILE A 3 -20.87 -15.80 -21.94
CA ILE A 3 -21.20 -15.78 -20.52
C ILE A 3 -20.41 -16.89 -19.85
N GLU A 4 -19.75 -16.57 -18.75
CA GLU A 4 -18.97 -17.50 -17.95
C GLU A 4 -19.66 -17.75 -16.61
N LEU A 5 -19.81 -19.01 -16.25
CA LEU A 5 -20.24 -19.45 -14.94
C LEU A 5 -19.17 -20.36 -14.34
N ILE A 6 -18.81 -20.08 -13.10
CA ILE A 6 -17.71 -20.74 -12.40
C ILE A 6 -18.28 -21.68 -11.36
N LEU A 7 -17.82 -22.92 -11.38
CA LEU A 7 -18.14 -23.95 -10.42
C LEU A 7 -16.86 -24.47 -9.77
N ARG A 8 -16.95 -24.93 -8.54
CA ARG A 8 -15.91 -25.71 -7.84
C ARG A 8 -16.33 -27.14 -7.75
N TRP A 9 -15.45 -28.05 -8.08
CA TRP A 9 -15.65 -29.47 -7.90
C TRP A 9 -14.99 -29.95 -6.60
N GLN A 10 -15.68 -30.73 -5.81
CA GLN A 10 -15.29 -31.14 -4.47
C GLN A 10 -14.68 -32.55 -4.41
N GLY A 11 -14.64 -33.26 -5.53
CA GLY A 11 -14.08 -34.59 -5.60
C GLY A 11 -12.54 -34.62 -5.67
N ARG A 12 -12.00 -35.81 -5.94
CA ARG A 12 -10.56 -36.00 -6.09
C ARG A 12 -10.09 -35.43 -7.44
N PRO A 13 -8.88 -34.81 -7.49
CA PRO A 13 -8.30 -34.35 -8.73
C PRO A 13 -8.23 -35.46 -9.78
N THR A 14 -8.55 -35.14 -11.03
CA THR A 14 -8.57 -36.06 -12.15
C THR A 14 -7.28 -36.06 -12.98
N GLY A 15 -6.35 -35.12 -12.70
CA GLY A 15 -5.18 -34.86 -13.54
C GLY A 15 -5.56 -34.41 -14.95
N CYS A 16 -6.80 -33.94 -15.14
CA CYS A 16 -7.41 -33.60 -16.42
C CYS A 16 -7.37 -34.79 -17.44
N GLY A 17 -7.45 -36.02 -16.93
CA GLY A 17 -7.61 -37.23 -17.76
C GLY A 17 -8.91 -37.19 -18.57
N ARG A 18 -8.87 -37.72 -19.80
CA ARG A 18 -10.03 -37.67 -20.72
C ARG A 18 -11.21 -38.50 -20.20
N ALA A 19 -10.94 -39.74 -19.77
CA ALA A 19 -11.96 -40.64 -19.27
C ALA A 19 -12.56 -40.15 -17.96
N GLU A 20 -11.71 -39.70 -17.05
CA GLU A 20 -12.08 -39.22 -15.73
C GLU A 20 -12.99 -37.99 -15.81
N ILE A 21 -12.64 -37.02 -16.65
CA ILE A 21 -13.47 -35.81 -16.83
C ILE A 21 -14.83 -36.18 -17.46
N LEU A 22 -14.84 -37.04 -18.47
CA LEU A 22 -16.10 -37.47 -19.09
C LEU A 22 -16.99 -38.21 -18.11
N ASP A 23 -16.42 -39.02 -17.22
CA ASP A 23 -17.15 -39.68 -16.14
C ASP A 23 -17.78 -38.64 -15.18
N GLN A 24 -17.03 -37.63 -14.74
CA GLN A 24 -17.52 -36.56 -13.87
C GLN A 24 -18.59 -35.67 -14.54
N LEU A 25 -18.48 -35.47 -15.86
CA LEU A 25 -19.47 -34.73 -16.65
C LEU A 25 -20.57 -35.58 -17.23
N SER A 26 -20.63 -36.89 -16.91
CA SER A 26 -21.61 -37.85 -17.46
C SER A 26 -23.06 -37.45 -17.22
N VAL A 27 -23.34 -36.72 -16.17
CA VAL A 27 -24.65 -36.12 -15.86
C VAL A 27 -25.18 -35.21 -17.00
N LEU A 28 -24.34 -34.73 -17.88
CA LEU A 28 -24.72 -33.97 -19.07
C LEU A 28 -25.08 -34.85 -20.27
N THR A 29 -24.61 -36.10 -20.32
CA THR A 29 -24.73 -36.97 -21.50
C THR A 29 -26.16 -37.36 -21.91
N PRO A 30 -27.19 -37.40 -21.01
CA PRO A 30 -28.57 -37.61 -21.42
C PRO A 30 -29.10 -36.48 -22.33
N THR A 31 -28.51 -35.29 -22.28
CA THR A 31 -28.96 -34.11 -23.04
C THR A 31 -27.98 -33.68 -24.10
N TYR A 32 -26.68 -33.92 -23.88
CA TYR A 32 -25.59 -33.36 -24.68
C TYR A 32 -24.57 -34.43 -25.07
N ARG A 33 -23.90 -34.23 -26.22
CA ARG A 33 -22.69 -34.98 -26.57
C ARG A 33 -21.47 -34.17 -26.10
N LEU A 34 -20.53 -34.86 -25.46
CA LEU A 34 -19.31 -34.26 -24.94
C LEU A 34 -18.09 -34.60 -25.79
N THR A 35 -17.34 -33.64 -26.26
CA THR A 35 -16.12 -33.82 -27.02
C THR A 35 -14.94 -33.20 -26.30
N PRO A 36 -14.07 -33.98 -25.66
CA PRO A 36 -12.91 -33.46 -24.93
C PRO A 36 -11.79 -33.08 -25.90
N GLY A 37 -11.26 -31.88 -25.71
CA GLY A 37 -10.09 -31.36 -26.38
C GLY A 37 -8.75 -31.88 -25.81
N PRO A 38 -7.62 -31.32 -26.22
CA PRO A 38 -6.30 -31.69 -25.70
C PRO A 38 -6.12 -31.26 -24.23
N ARG A 39 -5.28 -32.00 -23.52
CA ARG A 39 -4.82 -31.65 -22.19
C ARG A 39 -3.74 -30.55 -22.37
N GLN A 40 -3.89 -29.48 -21.64
CA GLN A 40 -2.93 -28.39 -21.56
C GLN A 40 -2.32 -28.37 -20.17
N ALA A 41 -1.03 -28.04 -20.05
CA ALA A 41 -0.35 -27.91 -18.79
C ALA A 41 0.62 -26.74 -18.86
N TRP A 42 0.66 -25.91 -17.82
CA TRP A 42 1.56 -24.78 -17.71
C TRP A 42 1.84 -24.44 -16.25
N ASP A 43 2.96 -23.78 -16.02
CA ASP A 43 3.27 -23.16 -14.75
C ASP A 43 2.93 -21.68 -14.82
N ALA A 44 2.37 -21.14 -13.73
CA ALA A 44 2.07 -19.74 -13.57
C ALA A 44 2.79 -19.15 -12.35
N THR A 45 3.37 -17.95 -12.52
CA THR A 45 3.89 -17.19 -11.39
C THR A 45 3.00 -15.97 -11.19
N TYR A 46 2.31 -15.93 -10.06
CA TYR A 46 1.48 -14.79 -9.67
C TYR A 46 2.36 -13.71 -9.04
N LEU A 47 2.16 -12.49 -9.50
CA LEU A 47 2.96 -11.32 -9.16
C LEU A 47 2.09 -10.27 -8.48
N ASP A 48 2.59 -9.69 -7.40
CA ASP A 48 1.96 -8.53 -6.73
C ASP A 48 3.02 -7.74 -5.95
N THR A 49 2.64 -6.59 -5.43
CA THR A 49 3.47 -5.84 -4.50
C THR A 49 3.50 -6.49 -3.11
N VAL A 50 4.44 -6.10 -2.27
CA VAL A 50 4.54 -6.62 -0.89
C VAL A 50 3.27 -6.35 -0.07
N ASP A 51 2.55 -5.30 -0.40
CA ASP A 51 1.30 -4.88 0.26
C ASP A 51 0.03 -5.19 -0.55
N TRP A 52 0.14 -6.05 -1.57
CA TRP A 52 -0.98 -6.59 -2.35
C TRP A 52 -1.81 -5.51 -3.08
N ARG A 53 -1.16 -4.56 -3.75
CA ARG A 53 -1.85 -3.43 -4.42
C ARG A 53 -2.64 -3.84 -5.64
N LEU A 54 -2.16 -4.83 -6.41
CA LEU A 54 -2.90 -5.36 -7.56
C LEU A 54 -4.16 -6.07 -7.10
N ARG A 55 -4.02 -7.06 -6.20
CA ARG A 55 -5.15 -7.82 -5.64
C ARG A 55 -6.21 -6.91 -5.01
N LYS A 56 -5.81 -5.89 -4.25
CA LYS A 56 -6.74 -4.93 -3.63
C LYS A 56 -7.56 -4.11 -4.63
N ARG A 57 -7.13 -4.08 -5.88
CA ARG A 57 -7.83 -3.42 -7.01
C ARG A 57 -8.52 -4.40 -7.94
N GLY A 58 -8.62 -5.67 -7.56
CA GLY A 58 -9.22 -6.71 -8.37
C GLY A 58 -8.39 -7.10 -9.60
N LEU A 59 -7.08 -6.81 -9.58
CA LEU A 59 -6.15 -7.15 -10.65
C LEU A 59 -5.33 -8.38 -10.27
N VAL A 60 -5.14 -9.29 -11.23
CA VAL A 60 -4.31 -10.50 -11.08
C VAL A 60 -3.27 -10.52 -12.19
N LEU A 61 -2.02 -10.34 -11.82
CA LEU A 61 -0.89 -10.37 -12.75
C LEU A 61 -0.21 -11.73 -12.71
N ARG A 62 -0.10 -12.39 -13.86
CA ARG A 62 0.53 -13.69 -14.01
C ARG A 62 1.66 -13.65 -15.03
N HIS A 63 2.76 -14.31 -14.74
CA HIS A 63 3.80 -14.65 -15.70
C HIS A 63 3.54 -16.08 -16.20
N LEU A 64 3.35 -16.22 -17.50
CA LEU A 64 3.03 -17.47 -18.20
C LEU A 64 3.92 -17.60 -19.43
N ALA A 65 4.79 -18.60 -19.50
CA ALA A 65 5.55 -18.96 -20.69
C ALA A 65 6.13 -17.76 -21.48
N GLY A 66 6.83 -16.86 -20.78
CA GLY A 66 7.47 -15.69 -21.41
C GLY A 66 6.55 -14.49 -21.67
N SER A 67 5.32 -14.53 -21.17
CA SER A 67 4.37 -13.41 -21.27
C SER A 67 3.85 -12.99 -19.90
N LEU A 68 3.50 -11.72 -19.73
CA LEU A 68 2.68 -11.25 -18.64
C LEU A 68 1.22 -11.15 -19.07
N VAL A 69 0.34 -11.70 -18.26
CA VAL A 69 -1.12 -11.60 -18.42
C VAL A 69 -1.68 -10.89 -17.20
N LEU A 70 -2.39 -9.80 -17.42
CA LEU A 70 -3.09 -9.04 -16.39
C LEU A 70 -4.59 -9.23 -16.57
N ASP A 71 -5.22 -9.88 -15.61
CA ASP A 71 -6.67 -10.04 -15.54
C ASP A 71 -7.27 -8.94 -14.67
N GLY A 72 -8.41 -8.40 -15.09
CA GLY A 72 -9.15 -7.35 -14.39
C GLY A 72 -10.32 -6.84 -15.19
N GLU A 73 -11.04 -5.85 -14.69
CA GLU A 73 -12.15 -5.22 -15.40
C GLU A 73 -11.66 -4.58 -16.70
N GLY A 74 -12.23 -4.99 -17.83
CA GLY A 74 -11.84 -4.56 -19.16
C GLY A 74 -10.70 -5.34 -19.83
N GLY A 75 -10.09 -6.33 -19.13
CA GLY A 75 -9.07 -7.23 -19.69
C GLY A 75 -9.64 -8.57 -20.18
N PRO A 76 -8.77 -9.58 -20.41
CA PRO A 76 -7.35 -9.62 -20.07
C PRO A 76 -6.45 -8.81 -21.01
N TRP A 77 -5.36 -8.27 -20.48
CA TRP A 77 -4.28 -7.66 -21.25
C TRP A 77 -3.04 -8.54 -21.23
N ARG A 78 -2.31 -8.58 -22.33
CA ARG A 78 -1.11 -9.42 -22.46
C ARG A 78 0.06 -8.61 -23.03
N THR A 79 1.28 -8.90 -22.53
CA THR A 79 2.53 -8.38 -23.09
C THR A 79 3.61 -9.45 -23.05
N GLU A 80 4.44 -9.48 -24.09
CA GLU A 80 5.60 -10.35 -24.14
C GLU A 80 6.71 -9.84 -23.21
N LEU A 81 7.45 -10.75 -22.58
CA LEU A 81 8.67 -10.46 -21.84
C LEU A 81 9.87 -10.93 -22.64
N PRO A 82 10.72 -10.03 -23.08
CA PRO A 82 11.98 -10.41 -23.73
C PRO A 82 12.96 -10.94 -22.68
N GLY A 83 13.10 -12.25 -22.57
CA GLY A 83 14.03 -12.92 -21.67
C GLY A 83 13.46 -13.28 -20.29
N GLU A 84 14.32 -13.76 -19.38
CA GLU A 84 13.92 -14.08 -18.01
C GLU A 84 13.75 -12.80 -17.19
N PRO A 85 12.58 -12.59 -16.58
CA PRO A 85 12.31 -11.40 -15.78
C PRO A 85 13.10 -11.43 -14.47
N GLN A 86 13.77 -10.32 -14.16
CA GLN A 86 14.40 -10.14 -12.85
C GLN A 86 13.40 -9.52 -11.90
N TRP A 87 13.10 -10.23 -10.82
CA TRP A 87 12.20 -9.75 -9.76
C TRP A 87 13.02 -9.43 -8.49
N PRO A 88 12.63 -8.41 -7.70
CA PRO A 88 11.49 -7.50 -7.90
C PRO A 88 11.72 -6.47 -9.00
N ALA A 89 10.65 -6.02 -9.66
CA ALA A 89 10.70 -5.04 -10.74
C ALA A 89 9.69 -3.90 -10.55
N LEU A 90 10.09 -2.67 -10.95
CA LEU A 90 9.18 -1.54 -11.06
C LEU A 90 8.37 -1.62 -12.36
N ALA A 91 7.20 -1.01 -12.41
CA ALA A 91 6.36 -0.97 -13.61
C ALA A 91 7.12 -0.45 -14.85
N GLY A 92 8.01 0.53 -14.66
CA GLY A 92 8.86 1.08 -15.73
C GLY A 92 9.82 0.09 -16.40
N ALA A 93 10.09 -1.05 -15.76
CA ALA A 93 10.90 -2.14 -16.35
C ALA A 93 10.07 -3.04 -17.29
N LEU A 94 8.75 -2.93 -17.30
CA LEU A 94 7.87 -3.67 -18.19
C LEU A 94 7.85 -3.02 -19.58
N ALA A 95 7.59 -3.83 -20.61
CA ALA A 95 7.41 -3.32 -21.96
C ALA A 95 6.27 -2.29 -22.02
N PRO A 96 6.41 -1.21 -22.83
CA PRO A 96 5.33 -0.25 -23.01
C PRO A 96 4.05 -0.92 -23.51
N GLY A 97 2.89 -0.49 -22.98
CA GLY A 97 1.57 -1.02 -23.34
C GLY A 97 0.63 -1.08 -22.16
N GLU A 98 -0.59 -1.57 -22.39
CA GLU A 98 -1.69 -1.52 -21.42
C GLU A 98 -1.35 -2.25 -20.10
N VAL A 99 -0.63 -3.38 -20.15
CA VAL A 99 -0.21 -4.09 -18.92
C VAL A 99 0.63 -3.18 -18.04
N ARG A 100 1.66 -2.53 -18.63
CA ARG A 100 2.50 -1.58 -17.90
C ARG A 100 1.68 -0.43 -17.32
N ASP A 101 0.80 0.16 -18.13
CA ASP A 101 0.03 1.34 -17.72
C ASP A 101 -0.94 1.03 -16.59
N GLN A 102 -1.62 -0.13 -16.63
CA GLN A 102 -2.51 -0.59 -15.56
C GLN A 102 -1.73 -0.91 -14.27
N VAL A 103 -0.60 -1.60 -14.42
CA VAL A 103 0.29 -1.94 -13.31
C VAL A 103 0.84 -0.66 -12.66
N GLU A 104 1.33 0.32 -13.44
CA GLU A 104 1.84 1.59 -12.94
C GLU A 104 0.77 2.38 -12.18
N ARG A 105 -0.45 2.47 -12.73
CA ARG A 105 -1.60 3.10 -12.06
C ARG A 105 -1.97 2.39 -10.74
N ALA A 106 -1.83 1.07 -10.70
CA ALA A 106 -2.16 0.29 -9.51
C ALA A 106 -1.09 0.37 -8.43
N MET A 107 0.18 0.33 -8.82
CA MET A 107 1.30 0.16 -7.89
C MET A 107 1.99 1.46 -7.51
N TRP A 108 1.89 2.48 -8.37
CA TRP A 108 2.68 3.70 -8.29
C TRP A 108 4.18 3.38 -8.28
N VAL A 109 4.90 3.61 -7.19
CA VAL A 109 6.35 3.38 -7.07
C VAL A 109 6.72 2.04 -6.44
N ARG A 110 5.75 1.16 -6.13
CA ARG A 110 6.03 -0.16 -5.58
C ARG A 110 6.55 -1.11 -6.65
N ALA A 111 7.49 -1.96 -6.26
CA ALA A 111 7.94 -3.07 -7.09
C ALA A 111 7.00 -4.27 -6.98
N ILE A 112 6.82 -4.98 -8.09
CA ILE A 112 6.17 -6.29 -8.14
C ILE A 112 7.20 -7.39 -7.91
N ALA A 113 6.76 -8.44 -7.24
CA ALA A 113 7.55 -9.63 -6.98
C ALA A 113 6.67 -10.90 -7.01
N PRO A 114 7.24 -12.08 -7.24
CA PRO A 114 6.53 -13.34 -7.10
C PRO A 114 5.89 -13.50 -5.73
N LYS A 115 4.62 -13.94 -5.73
CA LYS A 115 3.85 -14.23 -4.52
C LYS A 115 3.53 -15.70 -4.39
N LEU A 116 3.23 -16.31 -5.52
CA LEU A 116 2.85 -17.71 -5.58
C LEU A 116 3.25 -18.26 -6.94
N ARG A 117 3.79 -19.46 -6.98
CA ARG A 117 3.97 -20.27 -8.18
C ARG A 117 2.98 -21.42 -8.14
N SER A 118 2.28 -21.65 -9.25
CA SER A 118 1.33 -22.75 -9.39
C SER A 118 1.70 -23.61 -10.59
N SER A 119 1.34 -24.88 -10.51
CA SER A 119 1.23 -25.77 -11.65
C SER A 119 -0.26 -25.89 -12.01
N GLU A 120 -0.57 -25.70 -13.26
CA GLU A 120 -1.94 -25.67 -13.76
C GLU A 120 -2.10 -26.65 -14.90
N VAL A 121 -3.18 -27.41 -14.86
CA VAL A 121 -3.55 -28.36 -15.92
C VAL A 121 -4.99 -28.11 -16.28
N SER A 122 -5.32 -28.04 -17.56
CA SER A 122 -6.70 -27.94 -18.01
C SER A 122 -7.03 -28.83 -19.18
N ARG A 123 -8.33 -28.99 -19.37
CA ARG A 123 -8.92 -29.59 -20.57
C ARG A 123 -10.26 -28.92 -20.84
N GLU A 124 -10.43 -28.50 -22.09
CA GLU A 124 -11.72 -28.03 -22.57
C GLU A 124 -12.56 -29.21 -23.07
N VAL A 125 -13.86 -29.14 -22.82
CA VAL A 125 -14.85 -30.11 -23.30
C VAL A 125 -15.93 -29.34 -24.05
N THR A 126 -16.03 -29.54 -25.35
CA THR A 126 -17.09 -28.96 -26.17
C THR A 126 -18.40 -29.73 -25.90
N VAL A 127 -19.46 -28.98 -25.58
CA VAL A 127 -20.81 -29.48 -25.34
C VAL A 127 -21.63 -29.25 -26.59
N LEU A 128 -22.08 -30.37 -27.21
CA LEU A 128 -22.87 -30.37 -28.44
C LEU A 128 -24.33 -30.76 -28.12
N ASP A 129 -25.27 -30.10 -28.80
CA ASP A 129 -26.69 -30.47 -28.76
C ASP A 129 -27.00 -31.75 -29.57
N ALA A 130 -28.28 -32.07 -29.71
CA ALA A 130 -28.73 -33.24 -30.44
C ALA A 130 -28.46 -33.16 -31.95
N GLU A 131 -28.39 -31.91 -32.46
CA GLU A 131 -28.10 -31.60 -33.85
C GLU A 131 -26.59 -31.55 -34.14
N GLY A 132 -25.74 -31.70 -33.11
CA GLY A 132 -24.28 -31.66 -33.22
C GLY A 132 -23.68 -30.24 -33.22
N CYS A 133 -24.48 -29.23 -32.91
CA CYS A 133 -24.00 -27.87 -32.80
C CYS A 133 -23.35 -27.60 -31.43
N ALA A 134 -22.23 -26.86 -31.39
CA ALA A 134 -21.60 -26.47 -30.15
C ALA A 134 -22.45 -25.41 -29.45
N VAL A 135 -22.94 -25.74 -28.26
CA VAL A 135 -23.78 -24.84 -27.42
C VAL A 135 -23.02 -24.22 -26.25
N ALA A 136 -21.95 -24.88 -25.81
CA ALA A 136 -21.10 -24.40 -24.75
C ALA A 136 -19.71 -25.07 -24.77
N GLU A 137 -18.79 -24.49 -24.01
CA GLU A 137 -17.48 -25.04 -23.65
C GLU A 137 -17.43 -25.20 -22.12
N VAL A 138 -16.97 -26.36 -21.65
CA VAL A 138 -16.70 -26.60 -20.23
C VAL A 138 -15.20 -26.78 -20.07
N GLU A 139 -14.56 -25.82 -19.44
CA GLU A 139 -13.16 -25.90 -19.06
C GLU A 139 -13.05 -26.57 -17.69
N TRP A 140 -12.37 -27.69 -17.63
CA TRP A 140 -11.96 -28.35 -16.39
C TRP A 140 -10.51 -28.00 -16.13
N ALA A 141 -10.25 -27.28 -15.03
CA ALA A 141 -8.91 -26.82 -14.67
C ALA A 141 -8.57 -27.25 -13.24
N GLU A 142 -7.37 -27.80 -13.07
CA GLU A 142 -6.79 -28.15 -11.78
C GLU A 142 -5.56 -27.31 -11.57
N SER A 143 -5.51 -26.58 -10.44
CA SER A 143 -4.42 -25.68 -10.08
C SER A 143 -3.91 -26.04 -8.70
N ALA A 144 -2.59 -26.17 -8.55
CA ALA A 144 -1.94 -26.44 -7.28
C ALA A 144 -0.82 -25.41 -7.02
N GLY A 145 -0.75 -24.88 -5.80
CA GLY A 145 0.40 -24.09 -5.37
C GLY A 145 1.66 -24.96 -5.30
N VAL A 146 2.79 -24.44 -5.79
CA VAL A 146 4.10 -25.11 -5.76
C VAL A 146 5.05 -24.39 -4.81
N GLU A 147 5.04 -23.06 -4.84
CA GLU A 147 5.85 -22.19 -3.99
C GLU A 147 5.03 -21.00 -3.52
N PRO A 148 5.21 -20.50 -2.28
CA PRO A 148 6.14 -20.97 -1.24
C PRO A 148 5.68 -22.21 -0.50
N VAL A 149 4.44 -22.68 -0.72
CA VAL A 149 3.85 -23.85 -0.07
C VAL A 149 3.17 -24.72 -1.12
N GLN A 150 3.43 -26.02 -1.08
CA GLN A 150 2.70 -26.99 -1.90
C GLN A 150 1.28 -27.17 -1.35
N THR A 151 0.29 -27.09 -2.24
CA THR A 151 -1.12 -27.29 -1.90
C THR A 151 -1.68 -28.52 -2.62
N ALA A 152 -2.77 -29.05 -2.09
CA ALA A 152 -3.58 -29.97 -2.88
C ALA A 152 -4.14 -29.26 -4.12
N PRO A 153 -4.31 -29.95 -5.24
CA PRO A 153 -4.95 -29.36 -6.42
C PRO A 153 -6.37 -28.90 -6.12
N LEU A 154 -6.70 -27.72 -6.61
CA LEU A 154 -8.03 -27.14 -6.58
C LEU A 154 -8.65 -27.28 -7.96
N THR A 155 -9.81 -27.91 -8.05
CA THR A 155 -10.51 -28.11 -9.32
C THR A 155 -11.57 -27.05 -9.51
N ARG A 156 -11.47 -26.35 -10.64
CA ARG A 156 -12.41 -25.33 -11.10
C ARG A 156 -13.01 -25.78 -12.42
N VAL A 157 -14.31 -25.61 -12.56
CA VAL A 157 -15.04 -25.91 -13.79
C VAL A 157 -15.69 -24.63 -14.27
N THR A 158 -15.32 -24.16 -15.46
CA THR A 158 -15.85 -22.93 -16.06
C THR A 158 -16.74 -23.29 -17.23
N VAL A 159 -18.01 -22.90 -17.18
CA VAL A 159 -18.98 -23.09 -18.27
C VAL A 159 -19.06 -21.80 -19.06
N ARG A 160 -18.68 -21.85 -20.35
CA ARG A 160 -18.74 -20.73 -21.29
C ARG A 160 -19.77 -21.03 -22.36
N ALA A 161 -20.70 -20.10 -22.60
CA ALA A 161 -21.66 -20.25 -23.69
C ALA A 161 -21.98 -18.90 -24.34
N PRO A 162 -22.28 -18.87 -25.66
CA PRO A 162 -22.73 -17.66 -26.34
C PRO A 162 -24.06 -17.13 -25.81
N ARG A 163 -24.94 -18.02 -25.31
CA ARG A 163 -26.26 -17.69 -24.78
C ARG A 163 -26.33 -17.99 -23.29
N LYS A 164 -26.78 -17.03 -22.51
CA LYS A 164 -26.92 -17.13 -21.05
C LYS A 164 -27.72 -18.33 -20.60
N ARG A 165 -28.85 -18.62 -21.27
CA ARG A 165 -29.72 -19.77 -20.98
C ARG A 165 -28.99 -21.11 -21.05
N ASP A 166 -28.03 -21.25 -21.99
CA ASP A 166 -27.33 -22.51 -22.21
C ASP A 166 -26.26 -22.70 -21.12
N ALA A 167 -25.51 -21.64 -20.76
CA ALA A 167 -24.61 -21.69 -19.62
C ALA A 167 -25.34 -22.02 -18.32
N GLU A 168 -26.45 -21.30 -18.03
CA GLU A 168 -27.24 -21.52 -16.81
C GLU A 168 -27.87 -22.93 -16.77
N ARG A 169 -28.29 -23.48 -17.92
CA ARG A 169 -28.85 -24.84 -18.00
C ARG A 169 -27.78 -25.88 -17.67
N ILE A 170 -26.61 -25.78 -18.28
CA ILE A 170 -25.49 -26.68 -18.03
C ILE A 170 -25.03 -26.57 -16.58
N ALA A 171 -24.82 -25.36 -16.08
CA ALA A 171 -24.42 -25.14 -14.68
C ALA A 171 -25.47 -25.74 -13.69
N ARG A 172 -26.77 -25.58 -13.97
CA ARG A 172 -27.83 -26.15 -13.14
C ARG A 172 -27.80 -27.67 -13.11
N ILE A 173 -27.53 -28.33 -14.26
CA ILE A 173 -27.40 -29.80 -14.30
C ILE A 173 -26.20 -30.24 -13.45
N LEU A 174 -25.05 -29.54 -13.57
CA LEU A 174 -23.87 -29.87 -12.78
C LEU A 174 -24.10 -29.63 -11.28
N LEU A 175 -24.76 -28.53 -10.91
CA LEU A 175 -25.09 -28.19 -9.52
C LEU A 175 -26.17 -29.05 -8.89
N ALA A 176 -26.92 -29.81 -9.67
CA ALA A 176 -27.92 -30.77 -9.13
C ALA A 176 -27.27 -31.95 -8.40
N GLY A 177 -25.98 -32.20 -8.61
CA GLY A 177 -25.19 -33.21 -7.89
C GLY A 177 -24.41 -32.59 -6.75
N ASP A 178 -24.13 -33.36 -5.70
CA ASP A 178 -23.43 -32.89 -4.48
C ASP A 178 -21.95 -32.56 -4.69
N GLN A 179 -21.39 -32.87 -5.86
CA GLN A 179 -19.96 -32.69 -6.14
C GLN A 179 -19.59 -31.33 -6.71
N PHE A 180 -20.56 -30.58 -7.23
CA PHE A 180 -20.34 -29.26 -7.80
C PHE A 180 -20.97 -28.19 -6.92
N GLN A 181 -20.23 -27.15 -6.65
CA GLN A 181 -20.70 -25.97 -5.91
C GLN A 181 -20.47 -24.69 -6.73
N SER A 182 -21.29 -23.69 -6.50
CA SER A 182 -21.04 -22.36 -7.09
C SER A 182 -19.68 -21.85 -6.65
N GLY A 183 -18.86 -21.44 -7.62
CA GLY A 183 -17.53 -20.88 -7.37
C GLY A 183 -17.58 -19.36 -7.34
N GLU A 184 -16.99 -18.78 -6.32
CA GLU A 184 -16.77 -17.33 -6.22
C GLU A 184 -15.28 -17.02 -6.13
N GLY A 185 -14.88 -15.83 -6.60
CA GLY A 185 -13.51 -15.34 -6.54
C GLY A 185 -12.59 -15.91 -7.63
N THR A 186 -11.32 -15.51 -7.56
CA THR A 186 -10.28 -15.92 -8.51
C THR A 186 -9.59 -17.23 -8.08
N VAL A 187 -8.97 -17.93 -9.03
CA VAL A 187 -8.06 -19.06 -8.72
C VAL A 187 -6.94 -18.60 -7.79
N TYR A 188 -6.44 -17.38 -8.00
CA TYR A 188 -5.40 -16.78 -7.17
C TYR A 188 -5.81 -16.67 -5.70
N ASP A 189 -7.02 -16.18 -5.42
CA ASP A 189 -7.54 -16.09 -4.04
C ASP A 189 -7.68 -17.46 -3.39
N ALA A 190 -8.16 -18.45 -4.14
CA ALA A 190 -8.28 -19.80 -3.65
C ALA A 190 -6.91 -20.46 -3.36
N LEU A 191 -5.94 -20.26 -4.25
CA LEU A 191 -4.56 -20.75 -4.05
C LEU A 191 -3.87 -20.04 -2.88
N LEU A 192 -4.04 -18.75 -2.72
CA LEU A 192 -3.52 -18.00 -1.56
C LEU A 192 -4.09 -18.55 -0.25
N THR A 193 -5.39 -18.79 -0.21
CA THR A 193 -6.07 -19.36 0.96
C THR A 193 -5.54 -20.76 1.28
N ALA A 194 -5.42 -21.62 0.26
CA ALA A 194 -4.91 -22.99 0.41
C ALA A 194 -3.43 -22.99 0.84
N SER A 195 -2.64 -22.00 0.40
CA SER A 195 -1.23 -21.86 0.77
C SER A 195 -1.04 -21.28 2.17
N GLY A 196 -2.11 -20.90 2.88
CA GLY A 196 -2.01 -20.24 4.18
C GLY A 196 -1.20 -18.94 4.10
N LEU A 197 -1.10 -18.33 2.90
CA LEU A 197 -0.36 -17.09 2.73
C LEU A 197 -1.05 -16.01 3.52
N PRO A 198 -0.39 -15.39 4.49
CA PRO A 198 -1.02 -14.59 5.49
C PRO A 198 -1.69 -13.39 4.84
N GLU A 199 -2.99 -13.31 5.01
CA GLU A 199 -3.56 -12.01 5.24
C GLU A 199 -2.71 -11.35 6.32
N ARG A 200 -2.39 -10.08 6.13
CA ARG A 200 -1.67 -9.22 7.08
C ARG A 200 -1.97 -9.70 8.49
N ARG A 201 -0.95 -10.07 9.29
CA ARG A 201 -1.14 -10.42 10.70
C ARG A 201 -2.01 -9.34 11.34
N THR A 202 -3.29 -9.61 11.48
CA THR A 202 -4.21 -8.71 12.18
C THR A 202 -3.85 -8.80 13.65
N ARG A 203 -3.22 -7.74 14.17
CA ARG A 203 -3.04 -7.63 15.61
C ARG A 203 -4.41 -7.47 16.27
N PRO A 204 -4.56 -7.92 17.51
CA PRO A 204 -5.79 -7.67 18.25
C PRO A 204 -6.12 -6.18 18.19
N ALA A 205 -7.37 -5.88 17.88
CA ALA A 205 -7.85 -4.51 17.90
C ALA A 205 -7.77 -3.97 19.33
N ILE A 206 -7.42 -2.70 19.45
CA ILE A 206 -7.51 -2.01 20.74
C ILE A 206 -8.99 -1.93 21.11
N THR A 207 -9.35 -2.43 22.31
CA THR A 207 -10.70 -2.35 22.88
C THR A 207 -10.77 -1.28 23.95
N ALA A 208 -11.97 -0.81 24.26
CA ALA A 208 -12.18 0.31 25.18
C ALA A 208 -11.74 -0.01 26.63
N ASP A 209 -11.97 -1.23 27.04
CA ASP A 209 -11.70 -1.78 28.37
C ASP A 209 -10.25 -2.28 28.57
N MET A 210 -9.48 -2.35 27.48
CA MET A 210 -8.10 -2.78 27.54
C MET A 210 -7.27 -1.82 28.43
N PRO A 211 -6.35 -2.33 29.29
CA PRO A 211 -5.42 -1.46 30.00
C PRO A 211 -4.62 -0.57 29.05
N ALA A 212 -4.49 0.71 29.37
CA ALA A 212 -3.91 1.72 28.47
C ALA A 212 -2.48 1.41 28.07
N ASP A 213 -1.64 0.94 28.98
CA ASP A 213 -0.27 0.51 28.71
C ASP A 213 -0.21 -0.68 27.74
N ALA A 214 -1.08 -1.68 27.91
CA ALA A 214 -1.20 -2.82 27.01
C ALA A 214 -1.69 -2.39 25.60
N ALA A 215 -2.66 -1.47 25.54
CA ALA A 215 -3.13 -0.92 24.26
C ALA A 215 -2.04 -0.18 23.51
N ILE A 216 -1.27 0.67 24.20
CA ILE A 216 -0.13 1.38 23.63
C ILE A 216 0.96 0.39 23.20
N ALA A 217 1.30 -0.59 24.04
CA ALA A 217 2.29 -1.61 23.72
C ALA A 217 1.89 -2.40 22.47
N THR A 218 0.61 -2.77 22.33
CA THR A 218 0.07 -3.43 21.14
C THR A 218 0.25 -2.59 19.88
N ALA A 219 -0.07 -1.30 19.93
CA ALA A 219 0.13 -0.39 18.79
C ALA A 219 1.61 -0.22 18.43
N LEU A 220 2.47 -0.06 19.45
CA LEU A 220 3.93 0.11 19.25
C LEU A 220 4.60 -1.15 18.70
N LEU A 221 4.16 -2.34 19.13
CA LEU A 221 4.57 -3.60 18.52
C LEU A 221 4.19 -3.64 17.03
N GLY A 222 2.99 -3.10 16.64
CA GLY A 222 2.61 -2.94 15.23
C GLY A 222 3.55 -2.07 14.42
N PHE A 223 4.04 -1.02 15.03
CA PHE A 223 5.03 -0.16 14.37
C PHE A 223 6.42 -0.79 14.34
N ALA A 224 6.81 -1.55 15.36
CA ALA A 224 8.07 -2.30 15.35
C ALA A 224 8.10 -3.34 14.23
N ASP A 225 7.03 -4.13 14.08
CA ASP A 225 6.89 -5.08 12.97
C ASP A 225 6.92 -4.38 11.60
N ALA A 226 6.27 -3.22 11.49
CA ALA A 226 6.29 -2.45 10.25
C ALA A 226 7.70 -1.90 9.94
N ILE A 227 8.47 -1.51 10.95
CA ILE A 227 9.88 -1.13 10.77
C ILE A 227 10.66 -2.33 10.25
N GLU A 228 10.58 -3.46 10.92
CA GLU A 228 11.32 -4.69 10.60
C GLU A 228 11.01 -5.18 9.18
N ALA A 229 9.72 -5.24 8.82
CA ALA A 229 9.26 -5.68 7.49
C ALA A 229 9.77 -4.82 6.34
N ASN A 230 10.16 -3.57 6.61
CA ASN A 230 10.62 -2.64 5.60
C ASN A 230 12.17 -2.48 5.56
N VAL A 231 12.92 -3.12 6.47
CA VAL A 231 14.39 -3.00 6.51
C VAL A 231 15.04 -3.62 5.28
N ALA A 232 14.69 -4.87 4.96
CA ALA A 232 15.33 -5.59 3.84
C ALA A 232 15.14 -4.84 2.52
N GLY A 233 13.91 -4.50 2.14
CA GLY A 233 13.64 -3.78 0.91
C GLY A 233 14.27 -2.38 0.86
N THR A 234 14.46 -1.72 2.02
CA THR A 234 15.21 -0.45 2.11
C THR A 234 16.70 -0.67 1.88
N VAL A 235 17.28 -1.72 2.47
CA VAL A 235 18.70 -2.05 2.32
C VAL A 235 19.04 -2.49 0.90
N GLU A 236 18.16 -3.24 0.26
CA GLU A 236 18.29 -3.73 -1.12
C GLU A 236 17.93 -2.67 -2.18
N ASP A 237 17.32 -1.55 -1.77
CA ASP A 237 16.84 -0.48 -2.67
C ASP A 237 15.79 -0.97 -3.67
N VAL A 238 14.91 -1.85 -3.23
CA VAL A 238 13.88 -2.46 -4.07
C VAL A 238 12.93 -1.40 -4.66
N ASP A 239 12.43 -0.52 -3.78
CA ASP A 239 11.67 0.67 -4.14
C ASP A 239 11.69 1.71 -3.00
N THR A 240 11.26 2.93 -3.30
CA THR A 240 11.31 4.05 -2.34
C THR A 240 10.23 3.99 -1.25
N GLU A 241 9.24 3.11 -1.40
CA GLU A 241 8.16 2.96 -0.42
C GLU A 241 8.61 2.16 0.81
N PHE A 242 9.58 1.24 0.68
CA PHE A 242 10.13 0.56 1.86
C PHE A 242 10.71 1.56 2.85
N LEU A 243 11.53 2.51 2.38
CA LEU A 243 12.05 3.58 3.22
C LEU A 243 10.93 4.51 3.72
N HIS A 244 9.92 4.80 2.88
CA HIS A 244 8.78 5.60 3.28
C HIS A 244 8.01 4.98 4.45
N GLU A 245 7.61 3.71 4.33
CA GLU A 245 6.85 3.00 5.34
C GLU A 245 7.65 2.81 6.64
N LEU A 246 8.95 2.50 6.53
CA LEU A 246 9.85 2.46 7.68
C LEU A 246 9.83 3.79 8.44
N ARG A 247 9.96 4.91 7.73
CA ARG A 247 9.93 6.26 8.33
C ARG A 247 8.57 6.62 8.91
N VAL A 248 7.47 6.21 8.26
CA VAL A 248 6.12 6.39 8.80
C VAL A 248 5.99 5.67 10.14
N ALA A 249 6.44 4.41 10.20
CA ALA A 249 6.39 3.61 11.43
C ALA A 249 7.26 4.22 12.55
N VAL A 250 8.50 4.64 12.25
CA VAL A 250 9.38 5.34 13.21
C VAL A 250 8.75 6.64 13.73
N ARG A 251 8.11 7.41 12.87
CA ARG A 251 7.46 8.67 13.25
C ARG A 251 6.24 8.40 14.14
N ARG A 252 5.40 7.40 13.80
CA ARG A 252 4.27 6.96 14.61
C ARG A 252 4.74 6.46 15.98
N THR A 253 5.79 5.64 16.05
CA THR A 253 6.42 5.21 17.30
C THR A 253 6.78 6.41 18.16
N ARG A 254 7.51 7.40 17.62
CA ARG A 254 7.91 8.59 18.37
C ARG A 254 6.74 9.44 18.84
N SER A 255 5.68 9.54 18.05
CA SER A 255 4.46 10.28 18.43
C SER A 255 3.70 9.54 19.54
N LEU A 256 3.56 8.22 19.44
CA LEU A 256 2.86 7.43 20.45
C LEU A 256 3.63 7.35 21.78
N LEU A 257 4.98 7.34 21.72
CA LEU A 257 5.80 7.44 22.94
C LEU A 257 5.61 8.75 23.71
N LYS A 258 5.30 9.86 23.03
CA LYS A 258 4.95 11.10 23.71
C LYS A 258 3.58 11.02 24.40
N ILE A 259 2.62 10.30 23.81
CA ILE A 259 1.30 10.06 24.37
C ILE A 259 1.40 9.13 25.58
N ALA A 260 2.23 8.10 25.47
CA ALA A 260 2.45 7.14 26.55
C ALA A 260 3.04 7.78 27.82
N GLY A 261 3.87 8.82 27.66
CA GLY A 261 4.56 9.42 28.82
C GLY A 261 5.34 8.36 29.61
N ASP A 262 5.11 8.30 30.92
CA ASP A 262 5.80 7.38 31.84
C ASP A 262 5.12 6.00 31.97
N MET A 263 4.04 5.74 31.21
CA MET A 263 3.31 4.46 31.26
C MET A 263 4.13 3.26 30.78
N LEU A 264 5.18 3.51 29.99
CA LEU A 264 6.05 2.47 29.45
C LEU A 264 7.47 2.64 29.99
N PRO A 265 7.84 1.94 31.06
CA PRO A 265 9.20 1.97 31.59
C PRO A 265 10.20 1.45 30.55
N GLY A 266 11.36 2.11 30.45
CA GLY A 266 12.44 1.69 29.54
C GLY A 266 12.28 2.09 28.07
N ALA A 267 11.30 2.90 27.71
CA ALA A 267 11.12 3.39 26.34
C ALA A 267 12.40 4.12 25.84
N PRO A 268 12.94 3.75 24.64
CA PRO A 268 14.17 4.36 24.10
C PRO A 268 13.89 5.53 23.12
N PRO A 269 13.37 6.70 23.57
CA PRO A 269 13.00 7.79 22.66
C PRO A 269 14.19 8.33 21.87
N LYS A 270 15.41 8.28 22.45
CA LYS A 270 16.65 8.71 21.77
C LYS A 270 17.00 7.77 20.60
N GLY A 271 16.73 6.46 20.73
CA GLY A 271 16.99 5.47 19.68
C GLY A 271 16.16 5.76 18.43
N PHE A 272 14.86 5.97 18.57
CA PHE A 272 13.97 6.28 17.44
C PHE A 272 14.18 7.69 16.88
N LYS A 273 14.68 8.65 17.68
CA LYS A 273 15.13 9.94 17.16
C LYS A 273 16.33 9.76 16.22
N TRP A 274 17.29 8.90 16.60
CA TRP A 274 18.45 8.56 15.76
C TRP A 274 18.04 7.87 14.46
N VAL A 275 17.14 6.88 14.49
CA VAL A 275 16.64 6.22 13.27
C VAL A 275 15.92 7.23 12.36
N GLY A 276 15.15 8.13 12.93
CA GLY A 276 14.53 9.23 12.18
C GLY A 276 15.56 10.10 11.46
N ALA A 277 16.63 10.51 12.14
CA ALA A 277 17.70 11.31 11.56
C ALA A 277 18.48 10.54 10.47
N LEU A 278 18.75 9.25 10.70
CA LEU A 278 19.45 8.37 9.76
C LEU A 278 18.69 8.22 8.42
N THR A 279 17.38 8.15 8.48
CA THR A 279 16.53 7.87 7.31
C THR A 279 16.11 9.12 6.54
N THR A 280 16.23 10.30 7.13
CA THR A 280 15.74 11.56 6.54
C THR A 280 16.46 11.93 5.25
N PRO A 281 17.82 11.97 5.18
CA PRO A 281 18.50 12.49 3.99
C PRO A 281 18.18 11.69 2.71
N THR A 282 18.19 10.36 2.80
CA THR A 282 17.86 9.52 1.64
C THR A 282 16.42 9.72 1.19
N ARG A 283 15.46 9.79 2.14
CA ARG A 283 14.05 9.98 1.79
C ARG A 283 13.75 11.33 1.17
N ASP A 284 14.38 12.40 1.62
CA ASP A 284 14.18 13.72 1.04
C ASP A 284 14.63 13.74 -0.42
N LEU A 285 15.75 13.05 -0.72
CA LEU A 285 16.23 12.88 -2.10
C LEU A 285 15.34 11.96 -2.93
N ASP A 286 14.78 10.88 -2.35
CA ASP A 286 13.78 10.04 -3.02
C ASP A 286 12.57 10.87 -3.46
N VAL A 287 12.03 11.71 -2.56
CA VAL A 287 10.88 12.56 -2.86
C VAL A 287 11.17 13.54 -4.00
N TYR A 288 12.39 14.13 -4.00
CA TYR A 288 12.83 14.98 -5.09
C TYR A 288 12.88 14.25 -6.42
N LEU A 289 13.54 13.10 -6.45
CA LEU A 289 13.71 12.31 -7.67
C LEU A 289 12.38 11.78 -8.22
N LEU A 290 11.45 11.36 -7.35
CA LEU A 290 10.11 10.90 -7.73
C LEU A 290 9.27 11.99 -8.41
N ARG A 291 9.46 13.24 -8.00
CA ARG A 291 8.72 14.39 -8.55
C ARG A 291 9.51 15.15 -9.61
N PHE A 292 10.71 14.66 -9.96
CA PHE A 292 11.63 15.41 -10.80
C PHE A 292 11.04 15.72 -12.17
N ASP A 293 10.41 14.79 -12.85
CA ASP A 293 9.80 14.99 -14.17
C ASP A 293 8.60 15.95 -14.12
N GLU A 294 7.85 15.94 -13.01
CA GLU A 294 6.80 16.93 -12.77
C GLU A 294 7.39 18.32 -12.58
N LEU A 295 8.49 18.43 -11.82
CA LEU A 295 9.18 19.69 -11.59
C LEU A 295 9.81 20.22 -12.88
N ALA A 296 10.48 19.35 -13.66
CA ALA A 296 11.10 19.73 -14.93
C ALA A 296 10.07 20.25 -15.95
N ARG A 297 8.91 19.60 -16.03
CA ARG A 297 7.80 20.06 -16.92
C ARG A 297 7.19 21.40 -16.50
N ARG A 298 7.39 21.82 -15.27
CA ARG A 298 6.95 23.15 -14.79
C ARG A 298 7.92 24.26 -15.17
N SER A 299 9.17 23.96 -15.55
CA SER A 299 10.10 24.95 -16.07
C SER A 299 9.61 25.43 -17.44
N THR A 300 9.54 26.74 -17.60
CA THR A 300 9.14 27.41 -18.87
C THR A 300 10.31 28.11 -19.51
N VAL A 301 11.44 28.21 -18.82
CA VAL A 301 12.68 28.83 -19.30
C VAL A 301 13.68 27.72 -19.60
N GLY A 302 14.17 27.63 -20.83
CA GLY A 302 15.13 26.62 -21.26
C GLY A 302 14.50 25.32 -21.78
N GLU A 303 15.37 24.34 -22.04
CA GLU A 303 14.99 23.02 -22.55
C GLU A 303 14.78 22.02 -21.37
N LEU A 304 13.97 20.98 -21.61
CA LEU A 304 13.75 19.92 -20.62
C LEU A 304 15.05 19.24 -20.15
N GLY A 305 16.10 19.26 -20.97
CA GLY A 305 17.43 18.72 -20.68
C GLY A 305 18.27 19.56 -19.70
N ASP A 306 17.95 20.84 -19.52
CA ASP A 306 18.77 21.77 -18.72
C ASP A 306 18.86 21.38 -17.25
N LEU A 307 17.84 20.68 -16.73
CA LEU A 307 17.81 20.16 -15.37
C LEU A 307 18.46 18.78 -15.20
N GLU A 308 18.91 18.12 -16.26
CA GLU A 308 19.50 16.79 -16.17
C GLU A 308 20.80 16.74 -15.33
N PRO A 309 21.72 17.75 -15.41
CA PRO A 309 22.86 17.80 -14.51
C PRO A 309 22.46 17.90 -13.03
N PHE A 310 21.35 18.60 -12.73
CA PHE A 310 20.81 18.66 -11.38
C PHE A 310 20.23 17.28 -10.95
N ARG A 311 19.52 16.58 -11.83
CA ARG A 311 19.04 15.21 -11.57
C ARG A 311 20.19 14.26 -11.26
N GLN A 312 21.28 14.33 -12.02
CA GLN A 312 22.47 13.53 -11.80
C GLN A 312 23.14 13.85 -10.46
N HIS A 313 23.17 15.12 -10.08
CA HIS A 313 23.66 15.54 -8.76
C HIS A 313 22.81 14.95 -7.63
N LEU A 314 21.47 15.00 -7.73
CA LEU A 314 20.55 14.40 -6.75
C LEU A 314 20.74 12.89 -6.64
N ARG A 315 20.89 12.17 -7.77
CA ARG A 315 21.18 10.72 -7.78
C ARG A 315 22.51 10.40 -7.08
N TRP A 316 23.52 11.20 -7.30
CA TRP A 316 24.80 11.04 -6.65
C TRP A 316 24.71 11.28 -5.13
N GLU A 317 24.09 12.37 -4.71
CA GLU A 317 23.81 12.65 -3.29
C GLU A 317 23.03 11.50 -2.64
N ARG A 318 21.96 11.02 -3.31
CA ARG A 318 21.17 9.88 -2.84
C ARG A 318 22.04 8.65 -2.62
N ALA A 319 22.87 8.31 -3.57
CA ALA A 319 23.75 7.15 -3.46
C ALA A 319 24.73 7.28 -2.27
N ARG A 320 25.20 8.51 -2.00
CA ARG A 320 26.06 8.79 -0.85
C ARG A 320 25.30 8.62 0.47
N GLU A 321 24.15 9.25 0.61
CA GLU A 321 23.33 9.18 1.83
C GLU A 321 22.81 7.75 2.08
N ARG A 322 22.47 7.03 1.00
CA ARG A 322 22.06 5.64 1.08
C ARG A 322 23.14 4.73 1.67
N ARG A 323 24.42 4.94 1.35
CA ARG A 323 25.51 4.16 1.98
C ARG A 323 25.53 4.32 3.50
N ALA A 324 25.28 5.52 4.01
CA ALA A 324 25.19 5.79 5.45
C ALA A 324 23.94 5.13 6.06
N LEU A 325 22.80 5.21 5.37
CA LEU A 325 21.55 4.58 5.75
C LEU A 325 21.72 3.06 5.89
N VAL A 326 22.25 2.39 4.88
CA VAL A 326 22.47 0.93 4.88
C VAL A 326 23.38 0.50 6.04
N ARG A 327 24.51 1.16 6.23
CA ARG A 327 25.41 0.87 7.37
C ARG A 327 24.68 1.05 8.71
N GLY A 328 23.84 2.08 8.83
CA GLY A 328 23.07 2.34 10.04
C GLY A 328 22.03 1.25 10.33
N LEU A 329 21.24 0.85 9.32
CA LEU A 329 20.22 -0.19 9.46
C LEU A 329 20.81 -1.58 9.69
N GLN A 330 21.98 -1.88 9.16
CA GLN A 330 22.69 -3.16 9.38
C GLN A 330 23.51 -3.18 10.69
N SER A 331 23.58 -2.07 11.42
CA SER A 331 24.42 -1.95 12.62
C SER A 331 23.86 -2.78 13.80
N LYS A 332 24.78 -3.23 14.67
CA LYS A 332 24.43 -3.85 15.96
C LYS A 332 23.56 -2.91 16.83
N LYS A 333 23.74 -1.59 16.70
CA LYS A 333 22.97 -0.57 17.41
C LYS A 333 21.50 -0.61 17.00
N PHE A 334 21.22 -0.70 15.70
CA PHE A 334 19.84 -0.77 15.19
C PHE A 334 19.14 -2.06 15.64
N ARG A 335 19.81 -3.21 15.49
CA ARG A 335 19.28 -4.51 15.92
C ARG A 335 18.98 -4.53 17.42
N LYS A 336 19.93 -4.13 18.26
CA LYS A 336 19.71 -4.04 19.73
C LYS A 336 18.56 -3.11 20.09
N LEU A 337 18.40 -1.99 19.37
CA LEU A 337 17.27 -1.09 19.59
C LEU A 337 15.95 -1.78 19.28
N LEU A 338 15.81 -2.44 18.15
CA LEU A 338 14.54 -3.02 17.70
C LEU A 338 14.18 -4.27 18.50
N ASP A 339 15.14 -5.20 18.69
CA ASP A 339 14.95 -6.44 19.45
C ASP A 339 14.62 -6.13 20.93
N GLY A 340 15.43 -5.28 21.58
CA GLY A 340 15.21 -4.89 22.98
C GLY A 340 13.90 -4.14 23.17
N TRP A 341 13.51 -3.30 22.21
CA TRP A 341 12.23 -2.61 22.23
C TRP A 341 11.05 -3.56 22.09
N SER A 342 11.11 -4.47 21.13
CA SER A 342 10.06 -5.47 20.91
C SER A 342 9.93 -6.43 22.08
N ALA A 343 11.03 -6.81 22.74
CA ALA A 343 11.01 -7.62 23.96
C ALA A 343 10.34 -6.85 25.11
N ALA A 344 10.76 -5.62 25.39
CA ALA A 344 10.19 -4.80 26.45
C ALA A 344 8.68 -4.57 26.28
N LEU A 345 8.20 -4.36 25.04
CA LEU A 345 6.78 -4.19 24.78
C LEU A 345 5.95 -5.46 25.01
N ARG A 346 6.54 -6.65 24.80
CA ARG A 346 5.85 -7.93 25.08
C ARG A 346 5.73 -8.23 26.56
N GLU A 347 6.57 -7.63 27.40
CA GLU A 347 6.55 -7.77 28.87
C GLU A 347 5.55 -6.84 29.54
N VAL A 348 4.92 -5.92 28.82
CA VAL A 348 3.90 -5.02 29.37
C VAL A 348 2.66 -5.82 29.76
N ALA A 349 2.43 -5.93 31.07
CA ALA A 349 1.42 -6.81 31.65
C ALA A 349 0.02 -6.19 31.82
N GLY A 350 -0.16 -4.91 31.50
CA GLY A 350 -1.47 -4.25 31.67
C GLY A 350 -1.79 -3.81 33.08
N GLY A 351 -0.89 -3.07 33.74
CA GLY A 351 -1.02 -2.62 35.13
C GLY A 351 -1.28 -1.11 35.30
N SER A 352 -1.64 -0.38 34.23
CA SER A 352 -1.76 1.09 34.28
C SER A 352 -2.88 1.63 35.19
N GLY A 353 -3.86 0.82 35.57
CA GLY A 353 -5.05 1.26 36.31
C GLY A 353 -5.99 2.18 35.54
N VAL A 354 -5.67 2.49 34.29
CA VAL A 354 -6.42 3.35 33.35
C VAL A 354 -6.75 2.53 32.10
N THR A 355 -7.95 2.68 31.56
CA THR A 355 -8.37 2.01 30.33
C THR A 355 -7.90 2.74 29.06
N ALA A 356 -7.87 2.03 27.94
CA ALA A 356 -7.55 2.62 26.64
C ALA A 356 -8.55 3.72 26.26
N ALA A 357 -9.81 3.57 26.65
CA ALA A 357 -10.86 4.57 26.39
C ALA A 357 -10.61 5.87 27.18
N GLU A 358 -10.30 5.77 28.48
CA GLU A 358 -9.98 6.93 29.32
C GLU A 358 -8.73 7.66 28.79
N LEU A 359 -7.66 6.93 28.51
CA LEU A 359 -6.46 7.51 27.91
C LEU A 359 -6.76 8.19 26.58
N ALA A 360 -7.53 7.54 25.68
CA ALA A 360 -7.89 8.09 24.39
C ALA A 360 -8.69 9.40 24.55
N GLY A 361 -9.65 9.43 25.51
CA GLY A 361 -10.43 10.62 25.85
C GLY A 361 -9.54 11.78 26.26
N GLU A 362 -8.73 11.58 27.29
CA GLU A 362 -7.82 12.61 27.80
C GLU A 362 -6.87 13.12 26.71
N ARG A 363 -6.20 12.20 26.00
CA ARG A 363 -5.15 12.58 25.05
C ARG A 363 -5.69 13.20 23.77
N LEU A 364 -6.80 12.70 23.24
CA LEU A 364 -7.41 13.29 22.04
C LEU A 364 -7.93 14.69 22.36
N HIS A 365 -8.52 14.91 23.54
CA HIS A 365 -8.96 16.23 23.97
C HIS A 365 -7.79 17.21 24.08
N LEU A 366 -6.75 16.87 24.84
CA LEU A 366 -5.56 17.71 25.02
C LEU A 366 -4.90 18.08 23.71
N VAL A 367 -4.72 17.12 22.79
CA VAL A 367 -4.06 17.37 21.51
C VAL A 367 -4.97 18.16 20.57
N ALA A 368 -6.30 17.94 20.60
CA ALA A 368 -7.27 18.70 19.82
C ALA A 368 -7.31 20.16 20.27
N ASP A 369 -7.37 20.42 21.58
CA ASP A 369 -7.34 21.78 22.13
C ASP A 369 -6.05 22.51 21.80
N ASP A 370 -4.91 21.81 21.84
CA ASP A 370 -3.63 22.38 21.46
C ASP A 370 -3.61 22.78 19.99
N VAL A 371 -4.18 21.95 19.09
CA VAL A 371 -4.33 22.32 17.67
C VAL A 371 -5.26 23.50 17.50
N LEU A 372 -6.43 23.52 18.15
CA LEU A 372 -7.41 24.61 18.04
C LEU A 372 -6.81 25.95 18.54
N ARG A 373 -6.08 25.91 19.66
CA ARG A 373 -5.40 27.10 20.21
C ARG A 373 -4.33 27.63 19.27
N HIS A 374 -3.45 26.77 18.75
CA HIS A 374 -2.42 27.19 17.79
C HIS A 374 -3.03 27.66 16.47
N ALA A 375 -4.09 27.01 16.00
CA ALA A 375 -4.81 27.41 14.78
C ALA A 375 -5.43 28.80 14.94
N ALA A 376 -6.05 29.10 16.09
CA ALA A 376 -6.65 30.41 16.40
C ALA A 376 -5.59 31.53 16.54
N ALA A 377 -4.35 31.20 16.90
CA ALA A 377 -3.26 32.16 17.05
C ALA A 377 -2.60 32.55 15.71
N ILE A 378 -2.83 31.82 14.63
CA ILE A 378 -2.25 32.13 13.31
C ILE A 378 -2.94 33.33 12.69
N THR A 379 -2.13 34.30 12.29
CA THR A 379 -2.53 35.52 11.60
C THR A 379 -1.76 35.67 10.28
N PRO A 380 -2.12 36.61 9.41
CA PRO A 380 -1.33 36.94 8.23
C PRO A 380 0.12 37.37 8.54
N ALA A 381 0.38 37.89 9.76
CA ALA A 381 1.70 38.30 10.23
C ALA A 381 2.50 37.18 10.92
N SER A 382 1.91 36.01 11.17
CA SER A 382 2.59 34.90 11.82
C SER A 382 3.82 34.43 11.06
N THR A 383 4.85 34.01 11.79
CA THR A 383 6.12 33.56 11.21
C THR A 383 5.98 32.17 10.56
N ALA A 384 6.96 31.78 9.75
CA ALA A 384 7.04 30.43 9.21
C ALA A 384 7.14 29.36 10.31
N GLU A 385 7.81 29.68 11.43
CA GLU A 385 7.94 28.77 12.59
C GLU A 385 6.59 28.57 13.31
N ASP A 386 5.72 29.59 13.39
CA ASP A 386 4.37 29.45 13.93
C ASP A 386 3.53 28.49 13.09
N VAL A 387 3.57 28.64 11.77
CA VAL A 387 2.89 27.74 10.81
C VAL A 387 3.46 26.32 10.90
N HIS A 388 4.78 26.19 11.02
CA HIS A 388 5.44 24.90 11.19
C HIS A 388 5.05 24.22 12.52
N THR A 389 4.92 25.01 13.60
CA THR A 389 4.46 24.51 14.90
C THR A 389 3.04 23.99 14.83
N LEU A 390 2.11 24.74 14.23
CA LEU A 390 0.75 24.28 13.98
C LEU A 390 0.75 22.98 13.15
N ARG A 391 1.56 22.89 12.10
CA ARG A 391 1.69 21.66 11.30
C ARG A 391 2.15 20.46 12.12
N LYS A 392 3.10 20.64 13.05
CA LYS A 392 3.53 19.58 13.98
C LYS A 392 2.37 19.11 14.85
N ARG A 393 1.58 20.04 15.43
CA ARG A 393 0.40 19.72 16.26
C ARG A 393 -0.69 19.00 15.47
N CYS A 394 -0.99 19.46 14.26
CA CYS A 394 -1.93 18.77 13.36
C CYS A 394 -1.49 17.32 13.04
N LYS A 395 -0.19 17.07 12.89
CA LYS A 395 0.34 15.71 12.72
C LYS A 395 0.20 14.87 13.99
N GLU A 396 0.46 15.44 15.17
CA GLU A 396 0.27 14.76 16.47
C GLU A 396 -1.20 14.34 16.63
N LEU A 397 -2.15 15.25 16.40
CA LEU A 397 -3.58 14.92 16.42
C LEU A 397 -3.93 13.80 15.44
N ARG A 398 -3.46 13.89 14.20
CA ARG A 398 -3.73 12.83 13.21
C ARG A 398 -3.21 11.47 13.64
N TYR A 399 -2.01 11.39 14.19
CA TYR A 399 -1.45 10.11 14.66
C TYR A 399 -2.18 9.57 15.88
N SER A 400 -2.61 10.44 16.81
CA SER A 400 -3.46 10.04 17.94
C SER A 400 -4.79 9.47 17.47
N LEU A 401 -5.44 10.15 16.50
CA LEU A 401 -6.68 9.67 15.87
C LEU A 401 -6.48 8.31 15.17
N GLU A 402 -5.38 8.11 14.45
CA GLU A 402 -5.09 6.84 13.77
C GLU A 402 -4.88 5.68 14.75
N VAL A 403 -4.21 5.93 15.89
CA VAL A 403 -3.99 4.91 16.94
C VAL A 403 -5.29 4.54 17.64
N PHE A 404 -6.08 5.54 18.05
CA PHE A 404 -7.32 5.33 18.79
C PHE A 404 -8.55 5.17 17.89
N ARG A 405 -8.35 5.03 16.55
CA ARG A 405 -9.43 4.85 15.59
C ARG A 405 -10.46 3.77 15.99
N PRO A 406 -10.04 2.57 16.51
CA PRO A 406 -11.01 1.54 16.92
C PRO A 406 -11.99 2.00 18.00
N LEU A 407 -11.63 3.00 18.80
CA LEU A 407 -12.42 3.54 19.91
C LEU A 407 -13.31 4.71 19.47
N CYS A 408 -13.02 5.31 18.33
CA CYS A 408 -13.72 6.51 17.85
C CYS A 408 -15.03 6.17 17.12
N ALA A 409 -16.05 7.01 17.33
CA ALA A 409 -17.27 6.95 16.55
C ALA A 409 -16.98 7.17 15.05
N PRO A 410 -17.45 6.27 14.15
CA PRO A 410 -17.01 6.25 12.74
C PRO A 410 -17.30 7.53 11.95
N GLU A 411 -18.49 8.13 12.13
CA GLU A 411 -18.88 9.34 11.40
C GLU A 411 -18.11 10.59 11.84
N PRO A 412 -18.04 10.93 13.16
CA PRO A 412 -17.22 12.02 13.65
C PRO A 412 -15.76 11.85 13.24
N TYR A 413 -15.20 10.65 13.39
CA TYR A 413 -13.83 10.36 12.98
C TYR A 413 -13.57 10.69 11.51
N ARG A 414 -14.41 10.23 10.57
CA ARG A 414 -14.25 10.51 9.14
C ARG A 414 -14.28 12.02 8.84
N LYS A 415 -15.19 12.76 9.47
CA LYS A 415 -15.33 14.20 9.29
C LYS A 415 -14.13 14.98 9.84
N VAL A 416 -13.69 14.65 11.07
CA VAL A 416 -12.50 15.27 11.69
C VAL A 416 -11.26 15.01 10.84
N VAL A 417 -11.00 13.77 10.45
CA VAL A 417 -9.84 13.42 9.62
C VAL A 417 -9.88 14.13 8.27
N LYS A 418 -11.04 14.27 7.64
CA LYS A 418 -11.22 15.00 6.38
C LYS A 418 -10.88 16.49 6.54
N ASN A 419 -11.38 17.13 7.59
CA ASN A 419 -11.12 18.55 7.85
C ASN A 419 -9.64 18.80 8.23
N LEU A 420 -9.10 17.94 9.09
CA LEU A 420 -7.69 17.98 9.48
C LEU A 420 -6.76 17.77 8.27
N LYS A 421 -7.10 16.85 7.36
CA LYS A 421 -6.34 16.62 6.14
C LYS A 421 -6.31 17.87 5.26
N ARG A 422 -7.45 18.55 5.06
CA ARG A 422 -7.52 19.79 4.27
C ARG A 422 -6.60 20.88 4.84
N LEU A 423 -6.61 21.07 6.16
CA LEU A 423 -5.70 21.99 6.82
C LEU A 423 -4.24 21.57 6.64
N GLN A 424 -3.94 20.28 6.82
CA GLN A 424 -2.61 19.73 6.65
C GLN A 424 -2.08 19.85 5.21
N ASP A 425 -2.95 19.77 4.21
CA ASP A 425 -2.57 19.92 2.79
C ASP A 425 -2.08 21.36 2.53
N VAL A 426 -2.76 22.39 3.08
CA VAL A 426 -2.35 23.79 2.96
C VAL A 426 -1.06 24.06 3.76
N LEU A 427 -1.00 23.61 5.03
CA LEU A 427 0.21 23.72 5.86
C LEU A 427 1.38 22.95 5.23
N GLY A 428 1.09 21.86 4.53
CA GLY A 428 2.05 21.08 3.77
C GLY A 428 2.63 21.87 2.60
N ALA A 429 1.76 22.43 1.77
CA ALA A 429 2.18 23.24 0.61
C ALA A 429 3.04 24.46 1.03
N PHE A 430 2.69 25.11 2.14
CA PHE A 430 3.50 26.21 2.70
C PHE A 430 4.90 25.74 3.09
N GLN A 431 4.99 24.68 3.90
CA GLN A 431 6.26 24.14 4.38
C GLN A 431 7.12 23.54 3.26
N ASP A 432 6.47 22.88 2.29
CA ASP A 432 7.17 22.29 1.15
C ASP A 432 7.80 23.38 0.30
N GLY A 433 7.11 24.52 0.06
CA GLY A 433 7.68 25.68 -0.64
C GLY A 433 8.93 26.21 0.05
N GLU A 434 8.90 26.36 1.37
CA GLU A 434 10.04 26.84 2.18
C GLU A 434 11.23 25.88 2.12
N VAL A 435 10.99 24.60 2.42
CA VAL A 435 12.02 23.55 2.47
C VAL A 435 12.64 23.34 1.09
N GLN A 436 11.82 23.28 0.02
CA GLN A 436 12.30 23.08 -1.34
C GLN A 436 13.14 24.27 -1.82
N SER A 437 12.74 25.50 -1.48
CA SER A 437 13.52 26.71 -1.79
C SER A 437 14.89 26.70 -1.12
N ALA A 438 14.95 26.30 0.16
CA ALA A 438 16.22 26.19 0.89
C ALA A 438 17.11 25.07 0.32
N HIS A 439 16.52 23.91 -0.01
CA HIS A 439 17.26 22.78 -0.59
C HIS A 439 17.82 23.11 -1.98
N LEU A 440 17.05 23.78 -2.86
CA LEU A 440 17.56 24.18 -4.18
C LEU A 440 18.79 25.08 -4.09
N ARG A 441 18.78 26.06 -3.21
CA ARG A 441 19.95 26.91 -2.97
C ARG A 441 21.14 26.09 -2.51
N LEU A 442 20.94 25.23 -1.52
CA LEU A 442 21.98 24.34 -1.00
C LEU A 442 22.55 23.41 -2.07
N TYR A 443 21.71 22.84 -2.93
CA TYR A 443 22.16 21.97 -4.02
C TYR A 443 22.92 22.75 -5.09
N ALA A 444 22.47 23.93 -5.48
CA ALA A 444 23.20 24.81 -6.41
C ALA A 444 24.61 25.14 -5.88
N GLU A 445 24.73 25.51 -4.61
CA GLU A 445 26.03 25.74 -3.96
C GLU A 445 26.92 24.48 -3.92
N ARG A 446 26.34 23.31 -3.67
CA ARG A 446 27.06 22.02 -3.67
C ARG A 446 27.54 21.64 -5.06
N MET A 447 26.72 21.88 -6.10
CA MET A 447 27.11 21.67 -7.50
C MET A 447 28.29 22.58 -7.86
N LEU A 448 28.23 23.87 -7.53
CA LEU A 448 29.33 24.82 -7.76
C LEU A 448 30.63 24.40 -7.04
N ARG A 449 30.55 23.96 -5.78
CA ARG A 449 31.72 23.46 -5.04
C ARG A 449 32.35 22.19 -5.61
N ARG A 450 31.56 21.39 -6.32
CA ARG A 450 31.98 20.10 -6.85
C ARG A 450 32.54 20.16 -8.26
N GLY A 451 32.13 21.14 -9.04
CA GLY A 451 32.50 21.34 -10.43
C GLY A 451 31.87 22.60 -10.98
N ASP A 452 31.88 22.76 -12.27
CA ASP A 452 31.31 23.90 -12.97
C ASP A 452 30.01 23.47 -13.67
N PRO A 453 28.85 23.60 -12.97
CA PRO A 453 27.57 23.22 -13.55
C PRO A 453 27.21 24.15 -14.71
N PRO A 454 26.54 23.69 -15.76
CA PRO A 454 26.09 24.54 -16.87
C PRO A 454 25.26 25.74 -16.39
N ALA A 455 25.49 26.90 -16.93
CA ALA A 455 24.72 28.10 -16.60
C ALA A 455 23.22 27.90 -16.81
N ALA A 456 22.81 27.20 -17.88
CA ALA A 456 21.42 26.82 -18.15
C ALA A 456 20.80 26.04 -16.98
N THR A 457 21.54 25.10 -16.38
CA THR A 457 21.07 24.36 -15.21
C THR A 457 20.78 25.26 -14.01
N LEU A 458 21.69 26.19 -13.72
CA LEU A 458 21.52 27.12 -12.59
C LEU A 458 20.34 28.09 -12.83
N LEU A 459 20.15 28.57 -14.08
CA LEU A 459 19.00 29.40 -14.45
C LEU A 459 17.67 28.62 -14.29
N ALA A 460 17.61 27.38 -14.75
CA ALA A 460 16.42 26.52 -14.59
C ALA A 460 16.15 26.20 -13.11
N MET A 461 17.18 25.98 -12.29
CA MET A 461 17.03 25.83 -10.83
C MET A 461 16.53 27.13 -10.19
N GLY A 462 16.97 28.31 -10.68
CA GLY A 462 16.47 29.61 -10.24
C GLY A 462 14.99 29.81 -10.53
N GLU A 463 14.52 29.38 -11.70
CA GLU A 463 13.08 29.39 -12.02
C GLU A 463 12.28 28.48 -11.09
N LEU A 464 12.74 27.23 -10.85
CA LEU A 464 12.10 26.33 -9.89
C LEU A 464 12.04 26.96 -8.48
N LEU A 465 13.10 27.66 -8.07
CA LEU A 465 13.12 28.38 -6.80
C LEU A 465 12.01 29.44 -6.74
N ALA A 466 11.86 30.26 -7.79
CA ALA A 466 10.82 31.27 -7.86
C ALA A 466 9.42 30.65 -7.74
N ARG A 467 9.18 29.52 -8.41
CA ARG A 467 7.90 28.81 -8.33
C ARG A 467 7.61 28.23 -6.95
N PHE A 468 8.61 27.75 -6.22
CA PHE A 468 8.41 27.31 -4.84
C PHE A 468 8.09 28.45 -3.90
N VAL A 469 8.70 29.62 -4.10
CA VAL A 469 8.37 30.85 -3.36
C VAL A 469 6.93 31.27 -3.66
N GLU A 470 6.52 31.26 -4.93
CA GLU A 470 5.16 31.57 -5.35
C GLU A 470 4.14 30.58 -4.74
N GLN A 471 4.44 29.27 -4.78
CA GLN A 471 3.62 28.23 -4.15
C GLN A 471 3.48 28.46 -2.64
N GLN A 472 4.55 28.84 -1.96
CA GLN A 472 4.54 29.17 -0.53
C GLN A 472 3.63 30.38 -0.25
N GLN A 473 3.75 31.44 -1.06
CA GLN A 473 2.90 32.63 -0.94
C GLN A 473 1.43 32.31 -1.17
N HIS A 474 1.12 31.51 -2.21
CA HIS A 474 -0.24 31.07 -2.48
C HIS A 474 -0.82 30.24 -1.33
N ALA A 475 -0.04 29.30 -0.78
CA ALA A 475 -0.44 28.51 0.38
C ALA A 475 -0.69 29.41 1.60
N ARG A 476 0.12 30.45 1.79
CA ARG A 476 -0.06 31.46 2.86
C ARG A 476 -1.39 32.20 2.72
N HIS A 477 -1.74 32.66 1.52
CA HIS A 477 -3.04 33.32 1.27
C HIS A 477 -4.23 32.37 1.51
N SER A 478 -4.06 31.09 1.18
CA SER A 478 -5.11 30.07 1.37
C SER A 478 -5.28 29.63 2.83
N LEU A 479 -4.30 29.92 3.70
CA LEU A 479 -4.25 29.44 5.07
C LEU A 479 -5.40 29.99 5.92
N GLY A 480 -5.75 31.29 5.79
CA GLY A 480 -6.85 31.91 6.52
C GLY A 480 -8.16 31.16 6.31
N SER A 481 -8.57 30.96 5.05
CA SER A 481 -9.80 30.21 4.71
C SER A 481 -9.78 28.75 5.20
N ALA A 482 -8.61 28.08 5.19
CA ALA A 482 -8.48 26.73 5.72
C ALA A 482 -8.62 26.67 7.25
N LEU A 483 -8.08 27.69 7.94
CA LEU A 483 -8.21 27.84 9.38
C LEU A 483 -9.65 28.15 9.80
N ASP A 484 -10.35 29.08 9.13
CA ASP A 484 -11.75 29.43 9.40
C ASP A 484 -12.64 28.18 9.32
N LYS A 485 -12.45 27.37 8.28
CA LYS A 485 -13.19 26.11 8.11
C LYS A 485 -12.87 25.09 9.22
N PHE A 486 -11.61 25.00 9.63
CA PHE A 486 -11.19 24.05 10.67
C PHE A 486 -11.65 24.51 12.06
N LEU A 487 -11.62 25.81 12.36
CA LEU A 487 -12.07 26.38 13.62
C LEU A 487 -13.58 26.53 13.75
N GLY A 488 -14.32 26.29 12.68
CA GLY A 488 -15.79 26.39 12.66
C GLY A 488 -16.48 25.42 13.63
N ALA A 489 -17.71 25.77 14.04
CA ALA A 489 -18.52 25.01 15.00
C ALA A 489 -18.63 23.52 14.65
N GLY A 490 -18.84 23.19 13.37
CA GLY A 490 -18.97 21.80 12.92
C GLY A 490 -17.74 20.93 13.17
N THR A 491 -16.51 21.48 13.12
CA THR A 491 -15.31 20.69 13.47
C THR A 491 -15.22 20.47 14.98
N ARG A 492 -15.55 21.48 15.79
CA ARG A 492 -15.56 21.37 17.26
C ARG A 492 -16.58 20.36 17.74
N GLU A 493 -17.78 20.37 17.18
CA GLU A 493 -18.85 19.39 17.46
C GLU A 493 -18.39 17.96 17.11
N GLN A 494 -17.72 17.78 15.97
CA GLN A 494 -17.23 16.47 15.57
C GLN A 494 -16.05 15.99 16.46
N LEU A 495 -15.18 16.90 16.90
CA LEU A 495 -14.12 16.58 17.88
C LEU A 495 -14.73 16.14 19.23
N ALA A 496 -15.74 16.85 19.72
CA ALA A 496 -16.44 16.48 20.94
C ALA A 496 -17.20 15.14 20.83
N ALA A 497 -17.68 14.79 19.63
CA ALA A 497 -18.40 13.55 19.37
C ALA A 497 -17.51 12.35 19.01
N LEU A 498 -16.18 12.48 19.05
CA LEU A 498 -15.24 11.41 18.67
C LEU A 498 -15.39 10.16 19.54
N LEU A 499 -15.60 10.34 20.84
CA LEU A 499 -15.71 9.28 21.80
C LEU A 499 -17.09 9.34 22.48
N PRO A 500 -17.70 8.20 22.88
CA PRO A 500 -18.97 8.19 23.57
C PRO A 500 -18.93 9.02 24.87
N ALA A 501 -20.00 9.75 25.15
CA ALA A 501 -20.09 10.69 26.30
C ALA A 501 -19.78 10.07 27.67
N ALA A 502 -19.97 8.77 27.84
CA ALA A 502 -19.62 8.04 29.06
C ALA A 502 -18.10 7.98 29.34
N GLN A 503 -17.25 8.38 28.41
CA GLN A 503 -15.79 8.33 28.49
C GLN A 503 -15.14 9.69 28.79
N TRP A 504 -15.96 10.75 28.96
CA TRP A 504 -15.51 12.13 29.22
C TRP A 504 -15.76 12.59 30.68
N ALA A 505 -16.42 11.77 31.48
CA ALA A 505 -16.84 12.10 32.82
C ALA A 505 -15.97 11.37 33.87
N SER A 506 -14.73 11.76 33.99
CA SER A 506 -13.90 11.46 35.13
C SER A 506 -12.78 12.47 35.32
#